data_dfd2db7aa59f6f853f282be124a45b9a
#
_entry.id   dfd2db7aa59f6f853f282be124a45b9a
#
_cell.length_a   1.000
_cell.length_b   1.000
_cell.length_c   1.000
_cell.angle_alpha   90.00
_cell.angle_beta   90.00
_cell.angle_gamma   90.00
#
_symmetry.space_group_name_H-M   'P 1'
#
loop_
_entity.id
_entity.type
_entity.pdbx_description
1 polymer ?
#
loop_
_entity_poly.entity_id
_entity_poly.type
_entity_poly.pdbx_seq_one_letter_code
_entity_poly.pdbx_strand_id
1 'polypeptide(L)'
;MKLPLPGRRPRAGRAARGRGTAKSAPRPAATIRARRRPGATQARRPGRPLRTRLGGRLPAWGRLLAGLGLAASVAALAGLAGGSWLRVGQITSDGARWTSASRLEEALEPLRGRPLLTLDRRAVEAALTALPAVAEARVEAYLPDRVEVTVTEEVPALVWQTSAVQMVCAADGTVIGQVARGAPLPEALVALPLVDDLRGPSRDIIIGDRVPADEVRTAQRLVAIEPATLGSAAERLTIRIDEQYGFIIVASEIGWSAAFGYYGLDPQEADADIAAFVERQAASVRTLFAEQPETSVAWVDARNPGRVYWRAKG
;
A
#
# COMPACT_ATOMS: atom_id res chain seq x y z
N MET A 1 -2.65 -31.37 52.43
CA MET A 1 -2.85 -30.46 53.58
C MET A 1 -3.20 -29.08 53.03
N LYS A 2 -4.47 -28.73 53.17
CA LYS A 2 -5.14 -27.39 53.09
C LYS A 2 -4.71 -26.35 52.09
N LEU A 3 -5.57 -26.18 51.08
CA LEU A 3 -5.89 -24.90 50.40
C LEU A 3 -6.41 -23.84 51.39
N PRO A 4 -6.33 -22.55 51.09
CA PRO A 4 -7.59 -21.88 50.77
C PRO A 4 -7.53 -20.90 49.58
N LEU A 5 -8.64 -20.83 48.87
CA LEU A 5 -9.22 -19.73 48.09
C LEU A 5 -10.05 -18.85 49.03
N PRO A 6 -10.70 -17.72 48.58
CA PRO A 6 -10.46 -16.66 47.57
C PRO A 6 -10.69 -15.25 48.18
N GLY A 7 -10.24 -14.23 47.50
CA GLY A 7 -10.47 -12.82 47.86
C GLY A 7 -11.11 -12.02 46.72
N ARG A 8 -12.39 -11.87 46.79
CA ARG A 8 -13.34 -10.75 46.53
C ARG A 8 -12.93 -9.62 45.61
N ARG A 9 -13.72 -9.45 44.56
CA ARG A 9 -13.98 -8.20 43.80
C ARG A 9 -14.58 -7.11 44.67
N PRO A 10 -14.44 -5.84 44.30
CA PRO A 10 -15.48 -4.85 44.49
C PRO A 10 -16.13 -4.40 43.18
N ARG A 11 -17.41 -4.20 43.33
CA ARG A 11 -18.44 -3.78 42.38
C ARG A 11 -18.44 -2.26 42.19
N ALA A 12 -18.74 -1.85 40.96
CA ALA A 12 -19.72 -0.83 40.57
C ALA A 12 -19.66 0.57 41.18
N GLY A 13 -19.34 1.52 40.33
CA GLY A 13 -19.70 2.92 40.43
C GLY A 13 -20.59 3.32 39.25
N ARG A 14 -21.88 3.45 39.53
CA ARG A 14 -22.98 3.89 38.66
C ARG A 14 -23.27 5.35 38.96
N ALA A 15 -23.10 6.24 38.02
CA ALA A 15 -23.67 7.62 38.01
C ALA A 15 -23.58 8.12 36.58
N ALA A 16 -24.44 8.84 36.01
CA ALA A 16 -25.78 9.32 36.22
C ALA A 16 -26.15 10.08 34.94
N ARG A 17 -27.34 9.92 34.54
CA ARG A 17 -28.05 10.59 33.45
C ARG A 17 -27.91 12.11 33.48
N GLY A 18 -27.66 12.72 32.31
CA GLY A 18 -27.87 14.12 32.02
C GLY A 18 -28.70 14.26 30.75
N ARG A 19 -30.03 14.20 30.88
CA ARG A 19 -31.00 14.66 29.86
C ARG A 19 -31.04 16.18 29.88
N GLY A 20 -30.67 16.84 28.83
CA GLY A 20 -30.92 18.23 28.55
C GLY A 20 -31.97 18.40 27.47
N THR A 21 -33.21 18.53 27.87
CA THR A 21 -34.36 18.93 27.04
C THR A 21 -34.32 20.45 26.87
N ALA A 22 -34.06 20.94 25.68
CA ALA A 22 -34.29 22.35 25.34
C ALA A 22 -35.73 22.53 24.94
N LYS A 23 -36.48 23.26 25.78
CA LYS A 23 -37.83 23.74 25.57
C LYS A 23 -37.84 24.82 24.51
N SER A 24 -38.65 24.62 23.48
CA SER A 24 -39.14 25.64 22.56
C SER A 24 -40.08 26.62 23.25
N ALA A 25 -39.79 27.91 23.19
CA ALA A 25 -40.65 28.98 23.63
C ALA A 25 -41.70 29.35 22.54
N PRO A 26 -42.93 29.71 22.93
CA PRO A 26 -44.00 30.04 22.02
C PRO A 26 -43.95 31.52 21.56
N ARG A 27 -44.28 31.77 20.30
CA ARG A 27 -44.51 33.09 19.71
C ARG A 27 -45.82 33.68 20.24
N PRO A 28 -45.86 34.98 20.56
CA PRO A 28 -47.12 35.65 20.86
C PRO A 28 -47.84 36.03 19.55
N ALA A 29 -49.14 35.74 19.55
CA ALA A 29 -50.06 36.19 18.55
C ALA A 29 -50.38 37.70 18.72
N ALA A 30 -50.15 38.47 17.69
CA ALA A 30 -50.57 39.85 17.62
C ALA A 30 -51.92 39.95 16.84
N THR A 31 -52.95 40.14 17.60
CA THR A 31 -54.31 40.52 17.14
C THR A 31 -54.28 41.99 16.71
N ILE A 32 -54.50 42.30 15.45
CA ILE A 32 -54.81 43.67 15.01
C ILE A 32 -56.18 43.70 14.41
N ARG A 33 -57.00 44.44 15.10
CA ARG A 33 -58.44 44.76 14.85
C ARG A 33 -58.63 45.40 13.46
N ALA A 34 -59.67 44.91 12.79
CA ALA A 34 -60.22 45.50 11.61
C ALA A 34 -60.79 46.92 11.87
N ARG A 35 -60.42 47.85 11.01
CA ARG A 35 -61.12 49.13 10.81
C ARG A 35 -61.67 49.15 9.39
N ARG A 36 -62.99 48.95 9.31
CA ARG A 36 -63.79 49.19 8.10
C ARG A 36 -63.77 50.69 7.77
N ARG A 37 -63.54 51.02 6.51
CA ARG A 37 -64.06 52.25 5.86
C ARG A 37 -64.60 51.84 4.51
N PRO A 38 -65.82 52.42 4.17
CA PRO A 38 -66.52 52.10 2.94
C PRO A 38 -66.18 53.07 1.80
N GLY A 39 -66.26 52.56 0.59
CA GLY A 39 -66.60 53.33 -0.55
C GLY A 39 -65.48 53.77 -1.48
N ALA A 40 -65.40 53.09 -2.58
CA ALA A 40 -65.27 53.67 -3.93
C ALA A 40 -65.37 52.53 -4.95
N THR A 41 -66.48 52.45 -5.59
CA THR A 41 -66.68 51.64 -6.79
C THR A 41 -65.83 52.18 -7.92
N GLN A 42 -64.76 51.55 -8.19
CA GLN A 42 -64.04 51.75 -9.47
C GLN A 42 -64.27 50.51 -10.32
N ALA A 43 -64.93 50.77 -11.44
CA ALA A 43 -65.21 49.79 -12.48
C ALA A 43 -63.91 49.11 -12.96
N ARG A 44 -63.82 47.87 -12.67
CA ARG A 44 -62.76 46.98 -13.23
C ARG A 44 -63.02 46.81 -14.74
N ARG A 45 -62.24 47.47 -15.55
CA ARG A 45 -62.08 47.07 -16.95
C ARG A 45 -61.56 45.62 -16.98
N PRO A 46 -62.23 44.75 -17.79
CA PRO A 46 -61.70 43.37 -17.91
C PRO A 46 -60.38 43.40 -18.62
N GLY A 47 -59.32 43.14 -17.87
CA GLY A 47 -57.98 42.92 -18.43
C GLY A 47 -58.03 41.72 -19.38
N ARG A 48 -57.75 42.00 -20.65
CA ARG A 48 -57.52 40.98 -21.68
C ARG A 48 -56.50 39.97 -21.15
N PRO A 49 -56.81 38.67 -21.10
CA PRO A 49 -55.78 37.68 -20.80
C PRO A 49 -54.77 37.69 -21.93
N LEU A 50 -53.52 38.04 -21.60
CA LEU A 50 -52.36 37.74 -22.46
C LEU A 50 -52.31 36.22 -22.60
N ARG A 51 -53.07 35.74 -23.59
CA ARG A 51 -52.84 34.39 -24.11
C ARG A 51 -51.47 34.41 -24.78
N THR A 52 -50.43 34.04 -24.02
CA THR A 52 -49.20 33.56 -24.59
C THR A 52 -49.50 32.31 -25.41
N ARG A 53 -49.83 32.56 -26.68
CA ARG A 53 -49.89 31.50 -27.69
C ARG A 53 -48.47 31.04 -27.96
N LEU A 54 -47.84 30.31 -27.03
CA LEU A 54 -46.70 29.45 -27.28
C LEU A 54 -47.19 28.07 -27.72
N GLY A 55 -48.04 28.03 -28.69
CA GLY A 55 -48.59 26.82 -29.27
C GLY A 55 -48.73 26.99 -30.78
N GLY A 56 -47.76 27.59 -31.40
CA GLY A 56 -47.62 27.47 -32.85
C GLY A 56 -47.35 25.99 -33.14
N ARG A 57 -48.42 25.26 -33.59
CA ARG A 57 -48.25 23.99 -34.23
C ARG A 57 -47.26 24.21 -35.36
N LEU A 58 -45.98 23.84 -35.14
CA LEU A 58 -45.03 23.79 -36.23
C LEU A 58 -45.67 23.02 -37.37
N PRO A 59 -45.70 23.54 -38.61
CA PRO A 59 -46.26 22.82 -39.74
C PRO A 59 -45.59 21.44 -39.80
N ALA A 60 -46.32 20.44 -40.27
CA ALA A 60 -45.85 19.03 -40.26
C ALA A 60 -44.41 18.88 -40.80
N TRP A 61 -44.05 19.74 -41.75
CA TRP A 61 -42.70 19.85 -42.30
C TRP A 61 -41.61 20.30 -41.29
N GLY A 62 -41.94 21.20 -40.37
CA GLY A 62 -41.02 21.61 -39.31
C GLY A 62 -40.71 20.48 -38.32
N ARG A 63 -41.68 19.62 -38.06
CA ARG A 63 -41.48 18.43 -37.23
C ARG A 63 -40.62 17.37 -37.94
N LEU A 64 -40.83 17.23 -39.24
CA LEU A 64 -40.02 16.32 -40.06
C LEU A 64 -38.58 16.81 -40.15
N LEU A 65 -38.37 18.11 -40.38
CA LEU A 65 -37.00 18.68 -40.41
C LEU A 65 -36.32 18.61 -39.03
N ALA A 66 -37.04 18.85 -37.94
CA ALA A 66 -36.47 18.67 -36.61
C ALA A 66 -36.13 17.20 -36.29
N GLY A 67 -36.98 16.24 -36.72
CA GLY A 67 -36.71 14.81 -36.61
C GLY A 67 -35.47 14.37 -37.45
N LEU A 68 -35.41 14.86 -38.66
CA LEU A 68 -34.25 14.59 -39.55
C LEU A 68 -32.96 15.22 -39.04
N GLY A 69 -33.00 16.43 -38.48
CA GLY A 69 -31.88 17.07 -37.81
C GLY A 69 -31.39 16.30 -36.60
N LEU A 70 -32.33 15.81 -35.77
CA LEU A 70 -31.99 15.00 -34.62
C LEU A 70 -31.37 13.65 -35.04
N ALA A 71 -31.96 12.98 -36.03
CA ALA A 71 -31.43 11.72 -36.56
C ALA A 71 -30.03 11.91 -37.18
N ALA A 72 -29.81 12.98 -37.93
CA ALA A 72 -28.50 13.31 -38.48
C ALA A 72 -27.46 13.62 -37.37
N SER A 73 -27.87 14.33 -36.32
CA SER A 73 -27.01 14.61 -35.17
C SER A 73 -26.63 13.33 -34.41
N VAL A 74 -27.59 12.44 -34.17
CA VAL A 74 -27.36 11.14 -33.56
C VAL A 74 -26.46 10.27 -34.41
N ALA A 75 -26.68 10.23 -35.74
CA ALA A 75 -25.83 9.50 -36.67
C ALA A 75 -24.41 10.07 -36.73
N ALA A 76 -24.26 11.39 -36.72
CA ALA A 76 -22.98 12.06 -36.66
C ALA A 76 -22.22 11.75 -35.35
N LEU A 77 -22.91 11.84 -34.21
CA LEU A 77 -22.35 11.47 -32.92
C LEU A 77 -21.96 9.98 -32.84
N ALA A 78 -22.78 9.08 -33.38
CA ALA A 78 -22.50 7.66 -33.44
C ALA A 78 -21.30 7.39 -34.38
N GLY A 79 -21.22 8.08 -35.50
CA GLY A 79 -20.07 8.00 -36.42
C GLY A 79 -18.79 8.52 -35.82
N LEU A 80 -18.88 9.62 -35.06
CA LEU A 80 -17.75 10.17 -34.29
C LEU A 80 -17.29 9.18 -33.19
N ALA A 81 -18.23 8.62 -32.43
CA ALA A 81 -17.92 7.70 -31.34
C ALA A 81 -17.39 6.35 -31.84
N GLY A 82 -17.81 5.89 -33.01
CA GLY A 82 -17.36 4.65 -33.66
C GLY A 82 -16.18 4.80 -34.62
N GLY A 83 -15.73 6.03 -34.86
CA GLY A 83 -14.64 6.35 -35.77
C GLY A 83 -13.29 5.77 -35.32
N SER A 84 -12.43 5.41 -36.28
CA SER A 84 -11.09 4.86 -35.99
C SER A 84 -10.16 5.86 -35.30
N TRP A 85 -10.44 7.14 -35.39
CA TRP A 85 -9.65 8.22 -34.79
C TRP A 85 -9.89 8.45 -33.29
N LEU A 86 -10.97 7.86 -32.71
CA LEU A 86 -11.20 7.84 -31.25
C LEU A 86 -10.83 6.47 -30.66
N ARG A 87 -9.87 5.81 -31.24
CA ARG A 87 -9.31 4.56 -30.74
C ARG A 87 -7.92 4.83 -30.16
N VAL A 88 -7.57 4.09 -29.12
CA VAL A 88 -6.25 4.17 -28.50
C VAL A 88 -5.17 3.89 -29.53
N GLY A 89 -4.46 4.93 -29.93
CA GLY A 89 -3.35 4.89 -30.89
C GLY A 89 -2.00 5.11 -30.21
N GLN A 90 -1.96 5.97 -29.20
CA GLN A 90 -0.75 6.32 -28.48
C GLN A 90 -0.92 5.96 -26.99
N ILE A 91 0.05 5.21 -26.48
CA ILE A 91 0.12 4.89 -25.04
C ILE A 91 1.48 5.39 -24.56
N THR A 92 1.47 6.24 -23.55
CA THR A 92 2.66 6.69 -22.84
C THR A 92 2.60 6.22 -21.41
N SER A 93 3.74 5.74 -20.89
CA SER A 93 3.85 5.29 -19.51
C SER A 93 5.02 5.96 -18.82
N ASP A 94 4.84 6.30 -17.55
CA ASP A 94 5.85 6.92 -16.71
C ASP A 94 5.83 6.33 -15.29
N GLY A 95 6.96 6.46 -14.57
CA GLY A 95 7.10 6.05 -13.16
C GLY A 95 7.65 4.64 -12.94
N ALA A 96 7.76 3.79 -13.98
CA ALA A 96 8.29 2.45 -13.84
C ALA A 96 9.83 2.43 -13.73
N ARG A 97 10.36 1.78 -12.69
CA ARG A 97 11.80 1.54 -12.44
C ARG A 97 12.13 0.06 -12.34
N TRP A 98 11.32 -0.69 -11.61
CA TRP A 98 11.48 -2.11 -11.33
C TRP A 98 10.65 -2.97 -12.29
N THR A 99 9.53 -2.43 -12.74
CA THR A 99 8.72 -3.08 -13.78
C THR A 99 9.43 -2.94 -15.12
N SER A 100 9.77 -4.06 -15.75
CA SER A 100 10.39 -4.01 -17.07
C SER A 100 9.45 -3.42 -18.11
N ALA A 101 10.01 -2.67 -19.08
CA ALA A 101 9.22 -2.07 -20.16
C ALA A 101 8.38 -3.12 -20.92
N SER A 102 8.94 -4.32 -21.14
CA SER A 102 8.23 -5.41 -21.81
C SER A 102 7.00 -5.89 -21.04
N ARG A 103 7.06 -6.02 -19.72
CA ARG A 103 5.91 -6.40 -18.88
C ARG A 103 4.84 -5.31 -18.87
N LEU A 104 5.27 -4.06 -18.84
CA LEU A 104 4.34 -2.93 -18.90
C LEU A 104 3.66 -2.85 -20.26
N GLU A 105 4.42 -3.00 -21.34
CA GLU A 105 3.87 -3.07 -22.70
C GLU A 105 2.89 -4.25 -22.87
N GLU A 106 3.23 -5.42 -22.38
CA GLU A 106 2.35 -6.60 -22.42
C GLU A 106 1.02 -6.34 -21.68
N ALA A 107 1.08 -5.69 -20.50
CA ALA A 107 -0.12 -5.32 -19.75
C ALA A 107 -0.97 -4.26 -20.46
N LEU A 108 -0.36 -3.38 -21.26
CA LEU A 108 -1.03 -2.31 -21.99
C LEU A 108 -1.45 -2.68 -23.40
N GLU A 109 -0.91 -3.76 -23.99
CA GLU A 109 -1.22 -4.18 -25.36
C GLU A 109 -2.74 -4.40 -25.62
N PRO A 110 -3.52 -4.96 -24.68
CA PRO A 110 -4.97 -5.10 -24.84
C PRO A 110 -5.74 -3.78 -25.02
N LEU A 111 -5.11 -2.63 -24.75
CA LEU A 111 -5.72 -1.31 -24.90
C LEU A 111 -5.66 -0.79 -26.35
N ARG A 112 -4.67 -1.22 -27.11
CA ARG A 112 -4.44 -0.74 -28.48
C ARG A 112 -5.67 -0.98 -29.36
N GLY A 113 -6.08 0.06 -30.06
CA GLY A 113 -7.24 0.01 -30.95
C GLY A 113 -8.60 -0.03 -30.25
N ARG A 114 -8.68 -0.06 -28.91
CA ARG A 114 -9.96 0.03 -28.21
C ARG A 114 -10.55 1.43 -28.31
N PRO A 115 -11.90 1.57 -28.34
CA PRO A 115 -12.53 2.88 -28.32
C PRO A 115 -12.22 3.62 -27.03
N LEU A 116 -11.65 4.83 -27.14
CA LEU A 116 -11.19 5.64 -26.01
C LEU A 116 -12.34 6.04 -25.06
N LEU A 117 -13.51 6.34 -25.64
CA LEU A 117 -14.69 6.80 -24.87
C LEU A 117 -15.32 5.73 -23.98
N THR A 118 -15.11 4.45 -24.30
CA THR A 118 -15.66 3.32 -23.54
C THR A 118 -14.57 2.54 -22.80
N LEU A 119 -13.39 3.14 -22.67
CA LEU A 119 -12.27 2.53 -21.96
C LEU A 119 -12.59 2.43 -20.46
N ASP A 120 -12.59 1.20 -19.96
CA ASP A 120 -12.69 0.95 -18.51
C ASP A 120 -11.32 1.16 -17.85
N ARG A 121 -11.08 2.39 -17.42
CA ARG A 121 -9.82 2.79 -16.78
C ARG A 121 -9.55 1.98 -15.51
N ARG A 122 -10.60 1.69 -14.71
CA ARG A 122 -10.44 0.92 -13.48
C ARG A 122 -9.97 -0.51 -13.71
N ALA A 123 -10.48 -1.14 -14.76
CA ALA A 123 -10.04 -2.48 -15.13
C ALA A 123 -8.56 -2.48 -15.56
N VAL A 124 -8.11 -1.42 -16.24
CA VAL A 124 -6.70 -1.25 -16.63
C VAL A 124 -5.82 -0.97 -15.41
N GLU A 125 -6.23 -0.06 -14.54
CA GLU A 125 -5.54 0.25 -13.28
C GLU A 125 -5.40 -1.01 -12.43
N ALA A 126 -6.47 -1.82 -12.31
CA ALA A 126 -6.43 -3.10 -11.60
C ALA A 126 -5.47 -4.12 -12.24
N ALA A 127 -5.40 -4.18 -13.57
CA ALA A 127 -4.46 -5.06 -14.27
C ALA A 127 -3.00 -4.63 -14.05
N LEU A 128 -2.74 -3.32 -14.01
CA LEU A 128 -1.41 -2.77 -13.73
C LEU A 128 -1.00 -2.99 -12.27
N THR A 129 -1.89 -2.80 -11.31
CA THR A 129 -1.62 -3.06 -9.88
C THR A 129 -1.49 -4.56 -9.56
N ALA A 130 -1.83 -5.44 -10.48
CA ALA A 130 -1.50 -6.86 -10.37
C ALA A 130 -0.03 -7.17 -10.68
N LEU A 131 0.73 -6.22 -11.24
CA LEU A 131 2.17 -6.38 -11.44
C LEU A 131 2.92 -6.25 -10.08
N PRO A 132 3.89 -7.12 -9.80
CA PRO A 132 4.51 -7.23 -8.48
C PRO A 132 5.14 -5.96 -7.91
N ALA A 133 5.65 -5.10 -8.81
CA ALA A 133 6.33 -3.87 -8.39
C ALA A 133 5.39 -2.66 -8.32
N VAL A 134 4.11 -2.79 -8.73
CA VAL A 134 3.19 -1.66 -8.86
C VAL A 134 2.30 -1.53 -7.63
N ALA A 135 2.50 -0.48 -6.85
CA ALA A 135 1.66 -0.12 -5.71
C ALA A 135 0.37 0.59 -6.16
N GLU A 136 0.48 1.52 -7.11
CA GLU A 136 -0.66 2.28 -7.64
C GLU A 136 -0.46 2.55 -9.13
N ALA A 137 -1.54 2.49 -9.88
CA ALA A 137 -1.57 2.89 -11.29
C ALA A 137 -2.71 3.87 -11.54
N ARG A 138 -2.45 4.89 -12.35
CA ARG A 138 -3.43 5.87 -12.81
C ARG A 138 -3.46 5.89 -14.32
N VAL A 139 -4.66 5.82 -14.88
CA VAL A 139 -4.88 5.81 -16.32
C VAL A 139 -5.72 7.01 -16.73
N GLU A 140 -5.17 7.87 -17.57
CA GLU A 140 -5.85 9.04 -18.10
C GLU A 140 -5.98 8.95 -19.63
N ALA A 141 -7.17 9.29 -20.11
CA ALA A 141 -7.47 9.23 -21.55
C ALA A 141 -7.63 10.63 -22.09
N TYR A 142 -6.88 10.94 -23.14
CA TYR A 142 -6.87 12.24 -23.82
C TYR A 142 -7.30 12.09 -25.27
N LEU A 143 -8.22 12.91 -25.70
CA LEU A 143 -8.67 12.96 -27.08
C LEU A 143 -7.56 13.49 -27.98
N PRO A 144 -7.43 13.00 -29.22
CA PRO A 144 -8.34 12.05 -29.85
C PRO A 144 -8.03 10.57 -29.57
N ASP A 145 -6.79 10.15 -29.27
CA ASP A 145 -6.34 8.78 -29.32
C ASP A 145 -5.26 8.39 -28.30
N ARG A 146 -5.00 9.27 -27.29
CA ARG A 146 -3.89 9.10 -26.35
C ARG A 146 -4.35 8.60 -24.98
N VAL A 147 -3.60 7.64 -24.46
CA VAL A 147 -3.71 7.17 -23.07
C VAL A 147 -2.39 7.43 -22.37
N GLU A 148 -2.44 8.08 -21.22
CA GLU A 148 -1.30 8.27 -20.32
C GLU A 148 -1.46 7.36 -19.10
N VAL A 149 -0.41 6.64 -18.78
CA VAL A 149 -0.35 5.73 -17.64
C VAL A 149 0.75 6.21 -16.71
N THR A 150 0.38 6.52 -15.48
CA THR A 150 1.34 6.83 -14.41
C THR A 150 1.36 5.68 -13.43
N VAL A 151 2.54 5.13 -13.19
CA VAL A 151 2.75 4.02 -12.26
C VAL A 151 3.52 4.52 -11.06
N THR A 152 3.03 4.20 -9.86
CA THR A 152 3.76 4.35 -8.61
C THR A 152 4.19 2.96 -8.17
N GLU A 153 5.49 2.73 -8.06
CA GLU A 153 6.01 1.43 -7.67
C GLU A 153 6.20 1.31 -6.15
N GLU A 154 6.19 0.07 -5.68
CA GLU A 154 6.51 -0.28 -4.31
C GLU A 154 7.89 0.22 -3.90
N VAL A 155 8.02 0.62 -2.65
CA VAL A 155 9.29 1.10 -2.11
C VAL A 155 10.16 -0.09 -1.71
N PRO A 156 11.37 -0.24 -2.27
CA PRO A 156 12.31 -1.25 -1.84
C PRO A 156 12.64 -1.11 -0.35
N ALA A 157 12.56 -2.20 0.41
CA ALA A 157 12.83 -2.23 1.84
C ALA A 157 14.11 -2.97 2.19
N LEU A 158 14.49 -3.97 1.40
CA LEU A 158 15.71 -4.75 1.60
C LEU A 158 16.14 -5.47 0.31
N VAL A 159 17.38 -5.92 0.29
CA VAL A 159 17.94 -6.79 -0.74
C VAL A 159 18.09 -8.19 -0.16
N TRP A 160 17.41 -9.17 -0.78
CA TRP A 160 17.48 -10.58 -0.42
C TRP A 160 18.36 -11.31 -1.43
N GLN A 161 19.57 -11.63 -1.04
CA GLN A 161 20.54 -12.26 -1.91
C GLN A 161 20.46 -13.78 -1.78
N THR A 162 20.31 -14.47 -2.90
CA THR A 162 20.39 -15.93 -2.99
C THR A 162 21.71 -16.34 -3.66
N SER A 163 21.91 -17.63 -3.83
CA SER A 163 23.08 -18.12 -4.58
C SER A 163 23.06 -17.71 -6.06
N ALA A 164 21.91 -17.35 -6.62
CA ALA A 164 21.72 -17.04 -8.03
C ALA A 164 21.56 -15.55 -8.33
N VAL A 165 20.78 -14.83 -7.54
CA VAL A 165 20.38 -13.45 -7.79
C VAL A 165 20.31 -12.62 -6.49
N GLN A 166 20.26 -11.32 -6.65
CA GLN A 166 19.91 -10.36 -5.61
C GLN A 166 18.48 -9.88 -5.89
N MET A 167 17.55 -10.24 -5.02
CA MET A 167 16.16 -9.86 -5.12
C MET A 167 15.92 -8.56 -4.37
N VAL A 168 15.15 -7.68 -4.98
CA VAL A 168 14.67 -6.43 -4.35
C VAL A 168 13.30 -6.71 -3.77
N CYS A 169 13.16 -6.59 -2.45
CA CYS A 169 11.92 -6.88 -1.75
C CYS A 169 11.28 -5.62 -1.19
N ALA A 170 9.97 -5.53 -1.30
CA ALA A 170 9.14 -4.57 -0.59
C ALA A 170 9.03 -4.95 0.91
N ALA A 171 8.48 -4.06 1.72
CA ALA A 171 8.37 -4.26 3.17
C ALA A 171 7.49 -5.46 3.56
N ASP A 172 6.55 -5.85 2.72
CA ASP A 172 5.68 -7.02 2.92
C ASP A 172 6.29 -8.34 2.43
N GLY A 173 7.53 -8.29 1.92
CA GLY A 173 8.27 -9.43 1.38
C GLY A 173 8.06 -9.71 -0.10
N THR A 174 7.21 -8.94 -0.80
CA THR A 174 7.01 -9.12 -2.24
C THR A 174 8.31 -8.82 -3.00
N VAL A 175 8.72 -9.74 -3.86
CA VAL A 175 9.87 -9.57 -4.75
C VAL A 175 9.46 -8.71 -5.93
N ILE A 176 9.90 -7.46 -5.92
CA ILE A 176 9.52 -6.44 -6.91
C ILE A 176 10.52 -6.33 -8.07
N GLY A 177 11.73 -6.82 -7.88
CA GLY A 177 12.78 -6.78 -8.89
C GLY A 177 13.92 -7.72 -8.56
N GLN A 178 14.85 -7.87 -9.52
CA GLN A 178 16.06 -8.64 -9.31
C GLN A 178 17.26 -8.01 -10.00
N VAL A 179 18.44 -8.23 -9.42
CA VAL A 179 19.74 -7.87 -9.96
C VAL A 179 20.59 -9.13 -10.01
N ALA A 180 21.40 -9.32 -11.04
CA ALA A 180 22.26 -10.48 -11.13
C ALA A 180 23.26 -10.50 -9.95
N ARG A 181 23.51 -11.68 -9.37
CA ARG A 181 24.49 -11.81 -8.29
C ARG A 181 25.87 -11.35 -8.77
N GLY A 182 26.52 -10.50 -7.98
CA GLY A 182 27.83 -9.93 -8.31
C GLY A 182 27.79 -8.72 -9.23
N ALA A 183 26.63 -8.36 -9.79
CA ALA A 183 26.47 -7.07 -10.44
C ALA A 183 26.39 -5.95 -9.38
N PRO A 184 26.90 -4.76 -9.69
CA PRO A 184 26.79 -3.63 -8.78
C PRO A 184 25.30 -3.29 -8.54
N LEU A 185 24.94 -3.11 -7.27
CA LEU A 185 23.60 -2.65 -6.92
C LEU A 185 23.41 -1.20 -7.43
N PRO A 186 22.23 -0.88 -7.97
CA PRO A 186 21.84 0.51 -8.20
C PRO A 186 22.02 1.36 -6.93
N GLU A 187 22.41 2.61 -7.08
CA GLU A 187 22.70 3.52 -5.96
C GLU A 187 21.57 3.56 -4.92
N ALA A 188 20.32 3.54 -5.37
CA ALA A 188 19.14 3.51 -4.50
C ALA A 188 19.04 2.25 -3.61
N LEU A 189 19.74 1.17 -3.95
CA LEU A 189 19.71 -0.09 -3.19
C LEU A 189 20.94 -0.28 -2.29
N VAL A 190 22.00 0.48 -2.50
CA VAL A 190 23.27 0.31 -1.75
C VAL A 190 23.09 0.55 -0.26
N ALA A 191 22.17 1.47 0.10
CA ALA A 191 21.88 1.80 1.49
C ALA A 191 20.89 0.81 2.16
N LEU A 192 20.29 -0.08 1.38
CA LEU A 192 19.30 -1.03 1.93
C LEU A 192 19.99 -2.18 2.66
N PRO A 193 19.32 -2.76 3.67
CA PRO A 193 19.75 -3.98 4.30
C PRO A 193 19.95 -5.11 3.29
N LEU A 194 21.06 -5.85 3.42
CA LEU A 194 21.33 -7.02 2.61
C LEU A 194 21.28 -8.27 3.48
N VAL A 195 20.45 -9.24 3.05
CA VAL A 195 20.34 -10.56 3.66
C VAL A 195 20.88 -11.60 2.70
N ASP A 196 21.90 -12.36 3.12
CA ASP A 196 22.51 -13.43 2.30
C ASP A 196 21.86 -14.78 2.67
N ASP A 197 20.91 -15.21 1.86
CA ASP A 197 20.17 -16.47 2.06
C ASP A 197 20.88 -17.63 1.35
N LEU A 198 21.45 -18.50 2.15
CA LEU A 198 22.20 -19.67 1.68
C LEU A 198 21.34 -20.92 1.59
N ARG A 199 20.06 -20.85 1.95
CA ARG A 199 19.16 -22.02 1.93
C ARG A 199 18.87 -22.46 0.49
N GLY A 200 18.73 -23.78 0.30
CA GLY A 200 18.46 -24.35 -1.02
C GLY A 200 17.16 -23.82 -1.67
N PRO A 201 16.00 -23.83 -0.96
CA PRO A 201 14.71 -23.40 -1.51
C PRO A 201 14.66 -21.94 -1.95
N SER A 202 15.51 -21.07 -1.39
CA SER A 202 15.50 -19.64 -1.76
C SER A 202 15.95 -19.38 -3.21
N ARG A 203 16.54 -20.37 -3.88
CA ARG A 203 16.98 -20.27 -5.29
C ARG A 203 15.81 -20.20 -6.26
N ASP A 204 14.66 -20.76 -5.87
CA ASP A 204 13.49 -20.89 -6.72
C ASP A 204 12.55 -19.68 -6.63
N ILE A 205 12.86 -18.71 -5.76
CA ILE A 205 12.07 -17.48 -5.60
C ILE A 205 12.28 -16.59 -6.83
N ILE A 206 11.17 -16.14 -7.41
CA ILE A 206 11.16 -15.28 -8.61
C ILE A 206 10.44 -13.96 -8.35
N ILE A 207 10.51 -13.03 -9.29
CA ILE A 207 9.77 -11.76 -9.23
C ILE A 207 8.27 -12.04 -9.17
N GLY A 208 7.60 -11.50 -8.15
CA GLY A 208 6.19 -11.70 -7.85
C GLY A 208 5.94 -12.70 -6.73
N ASP A 209 6.93 -13.52 -6.39
CA ASP A 209 6.86 -14.34 -5.19
C ASP A 209 7.01 -13.49 -3.93
N ARG A 210 6.79 -14.11 -2.79
CA ARG A 210 6.88 -13.45 -1.50
C ARG A 210 7.80 -14.19 -0.56
N VAL A 211 8.82 -13.49 -0.07
CA VAL A 211 9.58 -13.92 1.10
C VAL A 211 8.63 -13.85 2.31
N PRO A 212 8.64 -14.84 3.22
CA PRO A 212 7.78 -14.81 4.40
C PRO A 212 7.91 -13.48 5.17
N ALA A 213 6.78 -12.83 5.45
CA ALA A 213 6.77 -11.51 6.07
C ALA A 213 7.46 -11.49 7.45
N ASP A 214 7.41 -12.62 8.18
CA ASP A 214 8.09 -12.78 9.46
C ASP A 214 9.61 -12.78 9.30
N GLU A 215 10.13 -13.41 8.24
CA GLU A 215 11.55 -13.40 7.92
C GLU A 215 12.02 -11.98 7.53
N VAL A 216 11.22 -11.27 6.73
CA VAL A 216 11.52 -9.88 6.36
C VAL A 216 11.56 -8.98 7.59
N ARG A 217 10.55 -9.07 8.47
CA ARG A 217 10.52 -8.28 9.70
C ARG A 217 11.68 -8.62 10.63
N THR A 218 12.03 -9.90 10.74
CA THR A 218 13.17 -10.34 11.55
C THR A 218 14.47 -9.82 10.98
N ALA A 219 14.67 -9.93 9.66
CA ALA A 219 15.84 -9.38 8.99
C ALA A 219 15.99 -7.88 9.25
N GLN A 220 14.91 -7.11 9.11
CA GLN A 220 14.91 -5.68 9.41
C GLN A 220 15.29 -5.36 10.86
N ARG A 221 14.82 -6.14 11.83
CA ARG A 221 15.20 -6.00 13.24
C ARG A 221 16.67 -6.30 13.47
N LEU A 222 17.16 -7.38 12.91
CA LEU A 222 18.57 -7.77 13.09
C LEU A 222 19.53 -6.78 12.45
N VAL A 223 19.17 -6.21 11.30
CA VAL A 223 19.94 -5.14 10.65
C VAL A 223 19.95 -3.86 11.47
N ALA A 224 18.87 -3.57 12.19
CA ALA A 224 18.78 -2.39 13.06
C ALA A 224 19.67 -2.52 14.34
N ILE A 225 20.26 -3.68 14.59
CA ILE A 225 21.20 -3.86 15.71
C ILE A 225 22.52 -3.18 15.35
N GLU A 226 22.84 -2.12 16.05
CA GLU A 226 24.14 -1.47 15.91
C GLU A 226 25.22 -2.36 16.52
N PRO A 227 26.44 -2.43 15.92
CA PRO A 227 27.56 -3.21 16.44
C PRO A 227 27.86 -2.93 17.92
N ALA A 228 27.79 -1.67 18.33
CA ALA A 228 27.99 -1.25 19.72
C ALA A 228 26.98 -1.87 20.69
N THR A 229 25.77 -2.17 20.27
CA THR A 229 24.74 -2.87 21.07
C THR A 229 25.19 -4.29 21.44
N LEU A 230 25.98 -4.93 20.56
CA LEU A 230 26.57 -6.23 20.78
C LEU A 230 27.92 -6.16 21.51
N GLY A 231 28.44 -4.95 21.79
CA GLY A 231 29.77 -4.75 22.32
C GLY A 231 30.88 -5.00 21.30
N SER A 232 30.56 -4.89 20.00
CA SER A 232 31.49 -5.11 18.90
C SER A 232 32.05 -3.80 18.38
N ALA A 233 33.31 -3.82 17.95
CA ALA A 233 33.99 -2.71 17.27
C ALA A 233 33.86 -2.81 15.72
N ALA A 234 33.07 -3.74 15.18
CA ALA A 234 32.82 -3.85 13.76
C ALA A 234 32.20 -2.55 13.22
N GLU A 235 32.57 -2.14 12.02
CA GLU A 235 31.93 -1.00 11.36
C GLU A 235 30.56 -1.37 10.80
N ARG A 236 30.41 -2.63 10.36
CA ARG A 236 29.19 -3.13 9.73
C ARG A 236 28.87 -4.57 10.14
N LEU A 237 27.60 -4.82 10.34
CA LEU A 237 27.05 -6.17 10.48
C LEU A 237 26.31 -6.55 9.21
N THR A 238 26.41 -7.82 8.81
CA THR A 238 25.64 -8.40 7.71
C THR A 238 24.79 -9.53 8.24
N ILE A 239 23.65 -9.77 7.59
CA ILE A 239 22.73 -10.84 7.97
C ILE A 239 22.86 -11.97 6.97
N ARG A 240 22.98 -13.18 7.48
CA ARG A 240 22.95 -14.42 6.72
C ARG A 240 21.82 -15.31 7.23
N ILE A 241 21.29 -16.15 6.36
CA ILE A 241 20.37 -17.22 6.76
C ILE A 241 20.89 -18.53 6.19
N ASP A 242 20.91 -19.56 7.04
CA ASP A 242 21.19 -20.93 6.62
C ASP A 242 20.16 -21.91 7.19
N GLU A 243 20.17 -23.14 6.69
CA GLU A 243 19.22 -24.18 7.10
C GLU A 243 19.46 -24.69 8.52
N GLN A 244 20.68 -24.60 9.04
CA GLN A 244 21.07 -25.18 10.32
C GLN A 244 20.83 -24.24 11.50
N TYR A 245 21.17 -22.96 11.30
CA TYR A 245 21.23 -21.98 12.39
C TYR A 245 20.19 -20.87 12.25
N GLY A 246 19.49 -20.79 11.11
CA GLY A 246 18.57 -19.71 10.84
C GLY A 246 19.29 -18.39 10.57
N PHE A 247 18.82 -17.32 11.19
CA PHE A 247 19.46 -16.01 11.08
C PHE A 247 20.80 -15.95 11.82
N ILE A 248 21.79 -15.41 11.15
CA ILE A 248 23.17 -15.27 11.63
C ILE A 248 23.61 -13.84 11.40
N ILE A 249 24.06 -13.17 12.44
CA ILE A 249 24.76 -11.89 12.33
C ILE A 249 26.23 -12.17 12.09
N VAL A 250 26.82 -11.50 11.12
CA VAL A 250 28.23 -11.69 10.71
C VAL A 250 28.96 -10.35 10.77
N ALA A 251 30.05 -10.30 11.50
CA ALA A 251 31.02 -9.20 11.49
C ALA A 251 32.27 -9.65 10.71
N SER A 252 32.21 -9.53 9.38
CA SER A 252 33.23 -10.05 8.48
C SER A 252 34.60 -9.41 8.73
N GLU A 253 34.66 -8.14 9.08
CA GLU A 253 35.90 -7.37 9.33
C GLU A 253 36.65 -7.89 10.56
N ILE A 254 35.92 -8.25 11.61
CA ILE A 254 36.48 -8.81 12.85
C ILE A 254 36.64 -10.32 12.72
N GLY A 255 35.77 -10.98 11.96
CA GLY A 255 35.79 -12.42 11.69
C GLY A 255 35.05 -13.26 12.72
N TRP A 256 33.95 -12.76 13.28
CA TRP A 256 33.04 -13.55 14.10
C TRP A 256 31.64 -13.60 13.47
N SER A 257 30.89 -14.60 13.87
CA SER A 257 29.48 -14.70 13.50
C SER A 257 28.66 -15.25 14.68
N ALA A 258 27.39 -14.84 14.78
CA ALA A 258 26.49 -15.21 15.86
C ALA A 258 25.16 -15.71 15.33
N ALA A 259 24.78 -16.94 15.68
CA ALA A 259 23.47 -17.52 15.35
C ALA A 259 22.39 -16.97 16.28
N PHE A 260 21.36 -16.43 15.70
CA PHE A 260 20.16 -15.92 16.40
C PHE A 260 18.96 -16.87 16.26
N GLY A 261 18.92 -17.72 15.22
CA GLY A 261 17.88 -18.73 15.05
C GLY A 261 16.79 -18.33 14.08
N TYR A 262 15.70 -19.10 14.11
CA TYR A 262 14.47 -18.81 13.39
C TYR A 262 13.46 -18.15 14.32
N TYR A 263 12.59 -17.32 13.75
CA TYR A 263 11.55 -16.60 14.47
C TYR A 263 10.21 -16.74 13.72
N GLY A 264 9.11 -16.55 14.44
CA GLY A 264 7.80 -16.58 13.84
C GLY A 264 7.37 -17.98 13.38
N LEU A 265 8.00 -19.03 13.92
CA LEU A 265 7.61 -20.42 13.65
C LEU A 265 6.27 -20.76 14.33
N ASP A 266 5.93 -20.09 15.41
CA ASP A 266 4.63 -20.17 16.06
C ASP A 266 3.75 -19.00 15.58
N PRO A 267 2.64 -19.27 14.87
CA PRO A 267 1.73 -18.23 14.41
C PRO A 267 1.09 -17.40 15.54
N GLN A 268 1.18 -17.87 16.78
CA GLN A 268 0.67 -17.17 17.97
C GLN A 268 1.74 -16.30 18.65
N GLU A 269 2.99 -16.39 18.21
CA GLU A 269 4.08 -15.57 18.76
C GLU A 269 3.87 -14.11 18.39
N ALA A 270 3.66 -13.26 19.40
CA ALA A 270 3.46 -11.84 19.18
C ALA A 270 4.76 -11.17 18.74
N ASP A 271 4.64 -10.20 17.88
CA ASP A 271 5.75 -9.41 17.33
C ASP A 271 6.62 -8.75 18.43
N ALA A 272 5.97 -8.33 19.54
CA ALA A 272 6.64 -7.78 20.71
C ALA A 272 7.50 -8.83 21.44
N ASP A 273 7.05 -10.10 21.47
CA ASP A 273 7.77 -11.19 22.11
C ASP A 273 9.04 -11.52 21.32
N ILE A 274 8.97 -11.53 19.99
CA ILE A 274 10.12 -11.69 19.10
C ILE A 274 11.13 -10.55 19.32
N ALA A 275 10.68 -9.30 19.38
CA ALA A 275 11.57 -8.17 19.63
C ALA A 275 12.30 -8.28 20.96
N ALA A 276 11.58 -8.59 22.05
CA ALA A 276 12.17 -8.79 23.37
C ALA A 276 13.12 -10.00 23.42
N PHE A 277 12.84 -11.02 22.61
CA PHE A 277 13.71 -12.20 22.50
C PHE A 277 15.04 -11.83 21.83
N VAL A 278 14.98 -11.13 20.70
CA VAL A 278 16.16 -10.62 19.97
C VAL A 278 17.02 -9.73 20.88
N GLU A 279 16.40 -8.84 21.65
CA GLU A 279 17.11 -7.97 22.60
C GLU A 279 17.87 -8.79 23.68
N ARG A 280 17.25 -9.84 24.21
CA ARG A 280 17.91 -10.75 25.20
C ARG A 280 19.08 -11.52 24.55
N GLN A 281 18.95 -11.93 23.30
CA GLN A 281 20.04 -12.56 22.56
C GLN A 281 21.20 -11.58 22.35
N ALA A 282 20.92 -10.37 21.91
CA ALA A 282 21.92 -9.30 21.73
C ALA A 282 22.65 -9.00 23.05
N ALA A 283 21.89 -8.90 24.16
CA ALA A 283 22.47 -8.71 25.50
C ALA A 283 23.39 -9.85 25.90
N SER A 284 23.03 -11.09 25.53
CA SER A 284 23.85 -12.27 25.82
C SER A 284 25.18 -12.27 25.02
N VAL A 285 25.13 -11.85 23.75
CA VAL A 285 26.35 -11.66 22.92
C VAL A 285 27.24 -10.55 23.52
N ARG A 286 26.65 -9.44 23.93
CA ARG A 286 27.38 -8.34 24.57
C ARG A 286 28.06 -8.79 25.87
N THR A 287 27.37 -9.58 26.67
CA THR A 287 27.96 -10.13 27.92
C THR A 287 29.17 -11.01 27.59
N LEU A 288 29.06 -11.86 26.57
CA LEU A 288 30.20 -12.67 26.11
C LEU A 288 31.38 -11.79 25.68
N PHE A 289 31.17 -10.76 24.88
CA PHE A 289 32.26 -9.88 24.43
C PHE A 289 32.86 -9.01 25.51
N ALA A 290 32.13 -8.78 26.63
CA ALA A 290 32.71 -8.15 27.82
C ALA A 290 33.67 -9.09 28.57
N GLU A 291 33.47 -10.41 28.49
CA GLU A 291 34.32 -11.43 29.15
C GLU A 291 35.43 -11.96 28.23
N GLN A 292 35.15 -12.05 26.93
CA GLN A 292 36.03 -12.58 25.92
C GLN A 292 36.25 -11.57 24.78
N PRO A 293 37.48 -11.20 24.46
CA PRO A 293 37.76 -10.31 23.33
C PRO A 293 37.11 -10.85 22.04
N GLU A 294 36.27 -10.03 21.38
CA GLU A 294 35.58 -10.43 20.15
C GLU A 294 36.56 -10.93 19.05
N THR A 295 37.79 -10.40 19.03
CA THR A 295 38.82 -10.82 18.11
C THR A 295 39.29 -12.27 18.31
N SER A 296 39.04 -12.86 19.49
CA SER A 296 39.33 -14.26 19.78
C SER A 296 38.15 -15.20 19.48
N VAL A 297 36.97 -14.66 19.23
CA VAL A 297 35.74 -15.42 18.99
C VAL A 297 35.53 -15.64 17.50
N ALA A 298 35.25 -16.87 17.07
CA ALA A 298 34.91 -17.21 15.70
C ALA A 298 33.40 -17.37 15.52
N TRP A 299 32.75 -17.99 16.49
CA TRP A 299 31.33 -18.35 16.40
C TRP A 299 30.65 -18.23 17.75
N VAL A 300 29.42 -17.75 17.72
CA VAL A 300 28.53 -17.63 18.88
C VAL A 300 27.18 -18.28 18.56
N ASP A 301 26.67 -19.12 19.44
CA ASP A 301 25.28 -19.59 19.39
C ASP A 301 24.48 -18.85 20.45
N ALA A 302 23.74 -17.85 20.04
CA ALA A 302 22.90 -17.00 20.86
C ALA A 302 21.42 -17.38 20.81
N ARG A 303 21.07 -18.53 20.20
CA ARG A 303 19.68 -18.97 20.04
C ARG A 303 18.94 -19.14 21.36
N ASN A 304 19.67 -19.41 22.45
CA ASN A 304 19.12 -19.52 23.79
C ASN A 304 19.64 -18.38 24.68
N PRO A 305 18.90 -17.28 24.87
CA PRO A 305 19.34 -16.17 25.71
C PRO A 305 19.68 -16.64 27.14
N GLY A 306 20.81 -16.13 27.68
CA GLY A 306 21.31 -16.52 28.98
C GLY A 306 22.12 -17.83 29.02
N ARG A 307 22.23 -18.55 27.89
CA ARG A 307 23.08 -19.72 27.75
C ARG A 307 23.75 -19.71 26.37
N VAL A 308 24.79 -18.90 26.23
CA VAL A 308 25.53 -18.73 24.98
C VAL A 308 26.66 -19.76 24.89
N TYR A 309 26.74 -20.44 23.76
CA TYR A 309 27.89 -21.29 23.43
C TYR A 309 28.76 -20.55 22.41
N TRP A 310 30.06 -20.68 22.56
CA TRP A 310 30.97 -19.99 21.64
C TRP A 310 32.18 -20.86 21.29
N ARG A 311 32.83 -20.50 20.21
CA ARG A 311 34.03 -21.17 19.72
C ARG A 311 35.09 -20.13 19.43
N ALA A 312 36.32 -20.38 19.91
CA ALA A 312 37.47 -19.54 19.64
C ALA A 312 37.89 -19.64 18.16
N LYS A 313 38.61 -18.64 17.70
CA LYS A 313 39.37 -18.72 16.48
C LYS A 313 40.52 -19.69 16.72
N GLY A 314 40.74 -20.56 15.73
CA GLY A 314 41.87 -21.51 15.75
C GLY A 314 43.22 -20.84 15.47
#